data_d67536f3b7b9e752de70dc9a9859ef56
#
_entry.id   d67536f3b7b9e752de70dc9a9859ef56
#
_cell.length_a   1.000
_cell.length_b   1.000
_cell.length_c   1.000
_cell.angle_alpha   90.00
_cell.angle_beta   90.00
_cell.angle_gamma   90.00
#
_symmetry.space_group_name_H-M   'P 1'
#
loop_
_entity.id
_entity.type
_entity.pdbx_description
1 polymer ?
#
loop_
_entity_poly.entity_id
_entity_poly.type
_entity_poly.pdbx_seq_one_letter_code
_entity_poly.pdbx_strand_id
1 'polypeptide(L)'
;MLRIRDVPPGAALRPEFSLEALARVVPPAAVEAVVEACGVRERRVRKLPAAVTVFFCIAMNLYATDALGHVAARLVSGLRWRWPRPDAWRVSPGALCRARARVGARPLAALFRRVCRPLATPATPGAFLGRWRLLALDGKKLDVPDTPANARAFGRPRGGRGTSAWPQVQVVALTECGTHAVCDAGVWPHAASEHVGARRLLRSVGPGALLTWDRGLHSFDLVVAARARGAHVLGRLPARVQPEVVRPLRDGTQLVRLRPGDRRRRGEAVLARLLAYTLDDPARPGHRQAHRLLTSLLNPRRAGAAALIVAYHARWEAELVFDELGTHQRPPTPLRSRTPVGVLQEVYGLLLAHYVVRAVMAAAAATAPAPLPPTRLSFLASLRLIRLALPELQRTAPAARPRLYRQLLAELVAAPLPPRRNRCYPRVVKQKMSNFGVKRPEHRRWPQPTKAFRDAIKLAK
;
A
#
# COMPACT_ATOMS: atom_id res chain seq x y z
N MET A 1 -27.41 -12.01 35.85
CA MET A 1 -27.72 -11.79 34.40
C MET A 1 -27.21 -10.40 34.05
N LEU A 2 -25.93 -10.26 33.60
CA LEU A 2 -25.32 -8.97 33.27
C LEU A 2 -25.94 -8.45 31.95
N ARG A 3 -26.75 -7.41 32.05
CA ARG A 3 -27.25 -6.66 30.88
C ARG A 3 -26.10 -5.79 30.37
N ILE A 4 -26.09 -5.45 29.06
CA ILE A 4 -25.12 -4.50 28.45
C ILE A 4 -25.13 -3.15 29.23
N ARG A 5 -26.16 -2.86 30.01
CA ARG A 5 -26.24 -1.71 30.93
C ARG A 5 -25.20 -1.76 32.07
N ASP A 6 -24.67 -2.94 32.36
CA ASP A 6 -23.78 -3.17 33.53
C ASP A 6 -22.29 -3.02 33.16
N VAL A 7 -21.95 -2.60 31.93
CA VAL A 7 -20.58 -2.23 31.57
C VAL A 7 -20.40 -0.76 31.96
N PRO A 8 -19.51 -0.44 32.90
CA PRO A 8 -19.29 0.94 33.34
C PRO A 8 -18.99 1.87 32.17
N PRO A 9 -19.53 3.11 32.14
CA PRO A 9 -19.09 4.13 31.19
C PRO A 9 -17.59 4.34 31.35
N GLY A 10 -16.82 4.18 30.28
CA GLY A 10 -15.36 4.33 30.32
C GLY A 10 -14.56 3.04 30.51
N ALA A 11 -15.18 1.86 30.62
CA ALA A 11 -14.46 0.61 30.55
C ALA A 11 -13.75 0.54 29.17
N ALA A 12 -12.41 0.60 29.22
CA ALA A 12 -11.58 0.40 28.04
C ALA A 12 -11.99 -0.92 27.36
N LEU A 13 -11.95 -0.95 26.03
CA LEU A 13 -12.04 -2.20 25.30
C LEU A 13 -11.01 -3.14 25.91
N ARG A 14 -11.49 -4.13 26.65
CA ARG A 14 -10.56 -5.10 27.21
C ARG A 14 -9.93 -5.87 26.07
N PRO A 15 -8.73 -6.44 26.25
CA PRO A 15 -8.01 -7.19 25.22
C PRO A 15 -8.86 -8.24 24.48
N GLU A 16 -9.96 -8.65 25.09
CA GLU A 16 -10.90 -9.63 24.52
C GLU A 16 -11.65 -9.16 23.25
N PHE A 17 -11.71 -7.85 22.99
CA PHE A 17 -12.25 -7.29 21.73
C PHE A 17 -11.21 -7.18 20.62
N SER A 18 -9.94 -7.38 20.94
CA SER A 18 -8.91 -7.35 19.95
C SER A 18 -8.90 -8.68 19.19
N LEU A 19 -8.93 -8.60 17.87
CA LEU A 19 -8.45 -9.66 17.03
C LEU A 19 -6.96 -9.81 17.36
N GLU A 20 -6.54 -10.77 18.16
CA GLU A 20 -5.23 -10.82 18.84
C GLU A 20 -4.04 -10.67 17.89
N ALA A 21 -4.10 -11.30 16.70
CA ALA A 21 -3.11 -11.05 15.66
C ALA A 21 -3.17 -9.61 15.13
N LEU A 22 -4.35 -8.98 15.17
CA LEU A 22 -4.52 -7.57 14.83
C LEU A 22 -4.05 -6.66 15.98
N ALA A 23 -4.22 -7.08 17.24
CA ALA A 23 -3.83 -6.29 18.41
C ALA A 23 -2.33 -6.04 18.50
N ARG A 24 -1.51 -6.95 18.00
CA ARG A 24 -0.06 -6.78 17.90
C ARG A 24 0.32 -5.66 16.93
N VAL A 25 -0.45 -5.49 15.86
CA VAL A 25 -0.22 -4.50 14.79
C VAL A 25 -1.08 -3.27 14.99
N VAL A 26 -2.34 -3.44 15.42
CA VAL A 26 -3.31 -2.38 15.73
C VAL A 26 -3.70 -2.50 17.20
N PRO A 27 -2.88 -1.98 18.15
CA PRO A 27 -3.15 -2.10 19.57
C PRO A 27 -4.48 -1.42 19.95
N PRO A 28 -5.31 -2.03 20.81
CA PRO A 28 -6.54 -1.42 21.31
C PRO A 28 -6.32 -0.01 21.87
N ALA A 29 -5.23 0.19 22.59
CA ALA A 29 -4.85 1.50 23.10
C ALA A 29 -4.65 2.57 22.01
N ALA A 30 -4.14 2.17 20.83
CA ALA A 30 -4.02 3.09 19.71
C ALA A 30 -5.39 3.46 19.12
N VAL A 31 -6.34 2.51 19.09
CA VAL A 31 -7.72 2.75 18.66
C VAL A 31 -8.44 3.67 19.65
N GLU A 32 -8.33 3.42 20.95
CA GLU A 32 -8.90 4.27 21.99
C GLU A 32 -8.36 5.70 21.90
N ALA A 33 -7.04 5.84 21.76
CA ALA A 33 -6.40 7.15 21.64
C ALA A 33 -6.90 7.97 20.44
N VAL A 34 -7.12 7.34 19.28
CA VAL A 34 -7.65 8.07 18.12
C VAL A 34 -9.14 8.35 18.22
N VAL A 35 -9.91 7.49 18.88
CA VAL A 35 -11.33 7.71 19.19
C VAL A 35 -11.48 8.93 20.09
N GLU A 36 -10.65 9.02 21.12
CA GLU A 36 -10.62 10.16 22.05
C GLU A 36 -10.17 11.44 21.33
N ALA A 37 -9.01 11.41 20.68
CA ALA A 37 -8.45 12.57 19.98
C ALA A 37 -9.35 13.11 18.84
N CYS A 38 -10.22 12.29 18.29
CA CYS A 38 -11.19 12.71 17.29
C CYS A 38 -12.53 13.16 17.90
N GLY A 39 -12.71 13.05 19.22
CA GLY A 39 -13.94 13.46 19.92
C GLY A 39 -15.17 12.61 19.58
N VAL A 40 -14.97 11.33 19.22
CA VAL A 40 -16.05 10.43 18.79
C VAL A 40 -16.39 9.34 19.81
N ARG A 41 -15.79 9.43 21.02
CA ARG A 41 -16.16 8.55 22.13
C ARG A 41 -17.60 8.79 22.56
N GLU A 42 -18.34 7.72 22.76
CA GLU A 42 -19.74 7.80 23.19
C GLU A 42 -19.87 8.21 24.67
N ARG A 43 -20.85 9.08 24.93
CA ARG A 43 -21.29 9.42 26.29
C ARG A 43 -22.26 8.40 26.88
N ARG A 44 -22.86 7.54 26.03
CA ARG A 44 -23.83 6.50 26.45
C ARG A 44 -23.35 5.13 26.01
N VAL A 45 -23.62 4.10 26.79
CA VAL A 45 -23.34 2.71 26.42
C VAL A 45 -24.12 2.34 25.16
N ARG A 46 -23.42 1.86 24.15
CA ARG A 46 -23.99 1.44 22.86
C ARG A 46 -23.58 0.00 22.52
N LYS A 47 -24.43 -0.70 21.74
CA LYS A 47 -24.08 -2.04 21.20
C LYS A 47 -22.86 -2.00 20.27
N LEU A 48 -22.63 -0.87 19.59
CA LEU A 48 -21.50 -0.65 18.68
C LEU A 48 -20.76 0.63 19.11
N PRO A 49 -19.85 0.54 20.08
CA PRO A 49 -18.96 1.64 20.44
C PRO A 49 -18.04 2.04 19.29
N ALA A 50 -17.49 3.26 19.35
CA ALA A 50 -16.62 3.82 18.31
C ALA A 50 -15.42 2.92 18.05
N ALA A 51 -14.75 2.45 19.10
CA ALA A 51 -13.59 1.57 18.97
C ALA A 51 -13.95 0.22 18.30
N VAL A 52 -15.08 -0.40 18.67
CA VAL A 52 -15.56 -1.62 17.99
C VAL A 52 -15.89 -1.33 16.51
N THR A 53 -16.46 -0.15 16.22
CA THR A 53 -16.78 0.27 14.86
C THR A 53 -15.50 0.49 14.02
N VAL A 54 -14.41 1.01 14.61
CA VAL A 54 -13.10 1.12 13.95
C VAL A 54 -12.56 -0.26 13.62
N PHE A 55 -12.54 -1.21 14.56
CA PHE A 55 -12.13 -2.59 14.28
C PHE A 55 -13.03 -3.26 13.24
N PHE A 56 -14.33 -2.98 13.25
CA PHE A 56 -15.26 -3.47 12.22
C PHE A 56 -14.87 -2.96 10.82
N CYS A 57 -14.49 -1.69 10.67
CA CYS A 57 -14.02 -1.15 9.40
C CYS A 57 -12.73 -1.82 8.88
N ILE A 58 -11.86 -2.28 9.77
CA ILE A 58 -10.68 -3.08 9.39
C ILE A 58 -11.12 -4.50 8.99
N ALA A 59 -11.91 -5.15 9.84
CA ALA A 59 -12.37 -6.51 9.62
C ALA A 59 -13.19 -6.70 8.35
N MET A 60 -14.05 -5.71 7.98
CA MET A 60 -14.81 -5.77 6.72
C MET A 60 -13.91 -5.80 5.47
N ASN A 61 -12.66 -5.43 5.58
CA ASN A 61 -11.68 -5.51 4.52
C ASN A 61 -10.75 -6.74 4.63
N LEU A 62 -10.63 -7.34 5.81
CA LEU A 62 -10.05 -8.68 5.96
C LEU A 62 -11.01 -9.75 5.43
N TYR A 63 -12.31 -9.59 5.61
CA TYR A 63 -13.37 -10.48 5.15
C TYR A 63 -14.19 -9.82 4.04
N ALA A 64 -13.51 -9.35 2.99
CA ALA A 64 -14.10 -8.50 1.97
C ALA A 64 -15.23 -9.16 1.16
N THR A 65 -15.29 -10.49 1.11
CA THR A 65 -16.34 -11.27 0.44
C THR A 65 -17.55 -11.56 1.32
N ASP A 66 -17.44 -11.38 2.65
CA ASP A 66 -18.50 -11.69 3.57
C ASP A 66 -19.51 -10.53 3.65
N ALA A 67 -20.77 -10.86 3.90
CA ALA A 67 -21.80 -9.87 4.22
C ALA A 67 -21.43 -9.13 5.54
N LEU A 68 -21.75 -7.83 5.63
CA LEU A 68 -21.37 -7.00 6.80
C LEU A 68 -21.87 -7.57 8.13
N GLY A 69 -23.07 -8.20 8.14
CA GLY A 69 -23.59 -8.88 9.33
C GLY A 69 -22.74 -10.08 9.75
N HIS A 70 -22.21 -10.85 8.80
CA HIS A 70 -21.31 -11.96 9.08
C HIS A 70 -19.95 -11.47 9.59
N VAL A 71 -19.40 -10.39 9.04
CA VAL A 71 -18.18 -9.75 9.56
C VAL A 71 -18.38 -9.32 11.02
N ALA A 72 -19.51 -8.68 11.33
CA ALA A 72 -19.84 -8.30 12.70
C ALA A 72 -19.95 -9.51 13.63
N ALA A 73 -20.62 -10.59 13.17
CA ALA A 73 -20.72 -11.84 13.94
C ALA A 73 -19.35 -12.48 14.19
N ARG A 74 -18.42 -12.44 13.22
CA ARG A 74 -17.02 -12.93 13.41
C ARG A 74 -16.27 -12.13 14.46
N LEU A 75 -16.40 -10.81 14.48
CA LEU A 75 -15.79 -9.96 15.50
C LEU A 75 -16.23 -10.32 16.92
N VAL A 76 -17.47 -10.80 17.06
CA VAL A 76 -18.08 -11.12 18.36
C VAL A 76 -18.01 -12.59 18.69
N SER A 77 -17.68 -13.45 17.74
CA SER A 77 -17.69 -14.90 17.94
C SER A 77 -16.72 -15.38 19.02
N GLY A 78 -15.60 -14.68 19.20
CA GLY A 78 -14.64 -14.92 20.27
C GLY A 78 -15.17 -14.57 21.67
N LEU A 79 -16.32 -13.91 21.77
CA LEU A 79 -16.91 -13.45 23.02
C LEU A 79 -18.16 -14.25 23.42
N ARG A 80 -18.46 -15.35 22.74
CA ARG A 80 -19.66 -16.19 23.00
C ARG A 80 -19.73 -16.68 24.45
N TRP A 81 -18.60 -16.95 25.06
CA TRP A 81 -18.53 -17.37 26.46
C TRP A 81 -19.00 -16.28 27.44
N ARG A 82 -18.93 -15.00 27.04
CA ARG A 82 -19.33 -13.84 27.84
C ARG A 82 -20.81 -13.45 27.58
N TRP A 83 -21.33 -13.83 26.41
CA TRP A 83 -22.74 -13.63 26.04
C TRP A 83 -23.32 -14.93 25.50
N PRO A 84 -23.82 -15.79 26.41
CA PRO A 84 -24.31 -17.12 26.05
C PRO A 84 -25.55 -17.11 25.15
N ARG A 85 -26.22 -15.95 24.99
CA ARG A 85 -27.40 -15.83 24.13
C ARG A 85 -26.98 -15.33 22.74
N PRO A 86 -27.12 -16.15 21.66
CA PRO A 86 -26.79 -15.76 20.29
C PRO A 86 -27.52 -14.51 19.80
N ASP A 87 -28.74 -14.27 20.34
CA ASP A 87 -29.63 -13.17 19.91
C ASP A 87 -29.20 -11.82 20.50
N ALA A 88 -28.52 -11.80 21.62
CA ALA A 88 -28.11 -10.57 22.30
C ALA A 88 -27.18 -9.69 21.43
N TRP A 89 -26.55 -10.29 20.40
CA TRP A 89 -25.55 -9.63 19.58
C TRP A 89 -25.90 -9.52 18.09
N ARG A 90 -27.10 -9.83 17.69
CA ARG A 90 -27.55 -9.54 16.31
C ARG A 90 -27.55 -8.03 16.10
N VAL A 91 -26.70 -7.57 15.19
CA VAL A 91 -26.62 -6.18 14.76
C VAL A 91 -27.17 -6.08 13.36
N SER A 92 -28.22 -5.26 13.17
CA SER A 92 -28.79 -5.05 11.84
C SER A 92 -27.80 -4.28 10.94
N PRO A 93 -27.84 -4.49 9.62
CA PRO A 93 -27.05 -3.70 8.67
C PRO A 93 -27.24 -2.18 8.84
N GLY A 94 -28.46 -1.74 9.13
CA GLY A 94 -28.76 -0.34 9.41
C GLY A 94 -28.06 0.19 10.67
N ALA A 95 -27.95 -0.62 11.74
CA ALA A 95 -27.22 -0.25 12.94
C ALA A 95 -25.71 -0.12 12.67
N LEU A 96 -25.12 -1.01 11.85
CA LEU A 96 -23.74 -0.91 11.39
C LEU A 96 -23.50 0.37 10.58
N CYS A 97 -24.38 0.69 9.65
CA CYS A 97 -24.28 1.93 8.86
C CYS A 97 -24.37 3.18 9.75
N ARG A 98 -25.32 3.22 10.71
CA ARG A 98 -25.43 4.34 11.66
C ARG A 98 -24.21 4.44 12.58
N ALA A 99 -23.64 3.33 13.04
CA ALA A 99 -22.42 3.34 13.84
C ALA A 99 -21.24 3.91 13.05
N ARG A 100 -21.04 3.46 11.81
CA ARG A 100 -20.02 4.00 10.92
C ARG A 100 -20.20 5.50 10.65
N ALA A 101 -21.43 5.94 10.39
CA ALA A 101 -21.72 7.37 10.18
C ALA A 101 -21.34 8.23 11.40
N ARG A 102 -21.63 7.75 12.63
CA ARG A 102 -21.23 8.47 13.87
C ARG A 102 -19.72 8.58 14.06
N VAL A 103 -18.99 7.50 13.77
CA VAL A 103 -17.54 7.47 13.94
C VAL A 103 -16.84 8.37 12.91
N GLY A 104 -17.40 8.47 11.71
CA GLY A 104 -16.75 9.24 10.63
C GLY A 104 -15.46 8.61 10.13
N ALA A 105 -14.75 9.30 9.22
CA ALA A 105 -13.53 8.80 8.61
C ALA A 105 -12.24 9.19 9.36
N ARG A 106 -12.30 10.26 10.17
CA ARG A 106 -11.11 10.83 10.83
C ARG A 106 -10.37 9.82 11.73
N PRO A 107 -11.04 9.02 12.59
CA PRO A 107 -10.36 8.05 13.44
C PRO A 107 -9.58 7.00 12.66
N LEU A 108 -10.13 6.48 11.55
CA LEU A 108 -9.44 5.51 10.71
C LEU A 108 -8.21 6.10 10.01
N ALA A 109 -8.32 7.32 9.48
CA ALA A 109 -7.20 8.03 8.89
C ALA A 109 -6.11 8.36 9.93
N ALA A 110 -6.50 8.73 11.15
CA ALA A 110 -5.58 8.98 12.26
C ALA A 110 -4.89 7.69 12.73
N LEU A 111 -5.66 6.60 12.86
CA LEU A 111 -5.14 5.29 13.22
C LEU A 111 -4.14 4.79 12.19
N PHE A 112 -4.48 4.88 10.89
CA PHE A 112 -3.57 4.51 9.82
C PHE A 112 -2.23 5.25 9.95
N ARG A 113 -2.24 6.56 10.10
CA ARG A 113 -1.02 7.35 10.29
C ARG A 113 -0.26 7.04 11.59
N ARG A 114 -0.96 6.57 12.62
CA ARG A 114 -0.33 6.22 13.90
C ARG A 114 0.35 4.84 13.86
N VAL A 115 -0.27 3.89 13.17
CA VAL A 115 0.11 2.46 13.18
C VAL A 115 1.03 2.12 12.02
N CYS A 116 0.69 2.57 10.79
CA CYS A 116 1.41 2.18 9.59
C CYS A 116 2.77 2.88 9.51
N ARG A 117 3.83 2.10 9.62
CA ARG A 117 5.24 2.50 9.62
C ARG A 117 6.04 1.56 8.74
N PRO A 118 7.25 1.92 8.28
CA PRO A 118 8.15 0.96 7.67
C PRO A 118 8.37 -0.25 8.56
N LEU A 119 8.33 -1.45 7.97
CA LEU A 119 8.47 -2.73 8.67
C LEU A 119 9.87 -3.33 8.56
N ALA A 120 10.60 -3.00 7.49
CA ALA A 120 11.91 -3.55 7.23
C ALA A 120 12.94 -3.09 8.27
N THR A 121 13.81 -3.98 8.66
CA THR A 121 15.07 -3.70 9.36
C THR A 121 16.24 -3.72 8.37
N PRO A 122 17.43 -3.23 8.72
CA PRO A 122 18.61 -3.34 7.85
C PRO A 122 18.91 -4.76 7.37
N ALA A 123 18.51 -5.78 8.13
CA ALA A 123 18.66 -7.19 7.78
C ALA A 123 17.58 -7.70 6.79
N THR A 124 16.54 -6.91 6.48
CA THR A 124 15.45 -7.33 5.58
C THR A 124 15.94 -7.34 4.13
N PRO A 125 16.02 -8.51 3.46
CA PRO A 125 16.52 -8.59 2.10
C PRO A 125 15.68 -7.77 1.12
N GLY A 126 16.32 -7.01 0.23
CA GLY A 126 15.66 -6.22 -0.82
C GLY A 126 15.00 -4.92 -0.36
N ALA A 127 15.08 -4.58 0.94
CA ALA A 127 14.46 -3.37 1.47
C ALA A 127 15.36 -2.12 1.42
N PHE A 128 16.66 -2.31 1.16
CA PHE A 128 17.64 -1.23 1.20
C PHE A 128 18.59 -1.28 0.00
N LEU A 129 19.05 -0.11 -0.41
CA LEU A 129 20.25 0.07 -1.21
C LEU A 129 21.36 0.62 -0.30
N GLY A 130 22.29 -0.24 0.14
CA GLY A 130 23.20 0.12 1.22
C GLY A 130 22.43 0.57 2.47
N ARG A 131 22.62 1.80 2.91
CA ARG A 131 21.94 2.37 4.07
C ARG A 131 20.57 3.01 3.77
N TRP A 132 20.19 3.13 2.51
CA TRP A 132 18.97 3.84 2.10
C TRP A 132 17.80 2.89 1.95
N ARG A 133 16.76 3.12 2.73
CA ARG A 133 15.50 2.40 2.64
C ARG A 133 14.79 2.72 1.32
N LEU A 134 14.39 1.69 0.58
CA LEU A 134 13.68 1.84 -0.69
C LEU A 134 12.19 2.09 -0.43
N LEU A 135 11.75 3.29 -0.76
CA LEU A 135 10.34 3.70 -0.71
C LEU A 135 9.86 4.04 -2.12
N ALA A 136 8.62 3.70 -2.44
CA ALA A 136 8.01 4.03 -3.71
C ALA A 136 6.74 4.84 -3.52
N LEU A 137 6.58 5.90 -4.34
CA LEU A 137 5.33 6.64 -4.51
C LEU A 137 4.62 6.12 -5.75
N ASP A 138 3.34 5.79 -5.59
CA ASP A 138 2.48 5.40 -6.70
C ASP A 138 1.02 5.70 -6.36
N GLY A 139 0.16 5.73 -7.39
CA GLY A 139 -1.25 6.03 -7.24
C GLY A 139 -2.16 5.03 -7.94
N LYS A 140 -3.35 4.81 -7.38
CA LYS A 140 -4.40 3.99 -7.98
C LYS A 140 -5.77 4.64 -7.84
N LYS A 141 -6.57 4.53 -8.88
CA LYS A 141 -7.99 4.88 -8.85
C LYS A 141 -8.82 3.67 -8.46
N LEU A 142 -9.77 3.86 -7.55
CA LEU A 142 -10.71 2.84 -7.13
C LEU A 142 -12.13 3.29 -7.48
N ASP A 143 -12.91 2.39 -8.07
CA ASP A 143 -14.31 2.62 -8.34
C ASP A 143 -15.11 2.61 -7.04
N VAL A 144 -16.06 3.54 -6.92
CA VAL A 144 -16.99 3.64 -5.81
C VAL A 144 -18.43 3.51 -6.29
N PRO A 145 -19.37 3.09 -5.44
CA PRO A 145 -20.77 2.92 -5.85
C PRO A 145 -21.36 4.18 -6.47
N ASP A 146 -22.14 3.97 -7.50
CA ASP A 146 -22.86 5.04 -8.20
C ASP A 146 -24.00 5.57 -7.34
N THR A 147 -23.69 6.58 -6.55
CA THR A 147 -24.68 7.36 -5.81
C THR A 147 -24.46 8.85 -6.07
N PRO A 148 -25.51 9.68 -6.01
CA PRO A 148 -25.36 11.13 -6.19
C PRO A 148 -24.36 11.75 -5.23
N ALA A 149 -24.29 11.26 -3.98
CA ALA A 149 -23.34 11.73 -2.98
C ALA A 149 -21.87 11.41 -3.36
N ASN A 150 -21.58 10.16 -3.77
CA ASN A 150 -20.24 9.77 -4.20
C ASN A 150 -19.84 10.47 -5.51
N ALA A 151 -20.77 10.61 -6.47
CA ALA A 151 -20.51 11.31 -7.72
C ALA A 151 -20.15 12.78 -7.51
N ARG A 152 -20.85 13.48 -6.60
CA ARG A 152 -20.52 14.86 -6.24
C ARG A 152 -19.18 14.99 -5.52
N ALA A 153 -18.90 14.08 -4.60
CA ALA A 153 -17.70 14.14 -3.76
C ALA A 153 -16.42 13.76 -4.50
N PHE A 154 -16.48 12.77 -5.38
CA PHE A 154 -15.29 12.16 -5.97
C PHE A 154 -15.15 12.42 -7.48
N GLY A 155 -16.24 12.69 -8.17
CA GLY A 155 -16.24 12.89 -9.61
C GLY A 155 -16.14 11.58 -10.39
N ARG A 156 -16.26 11.69 -11.72
CA ARG A 156 -16.21 10.57 -12.67
C ARG A 156 -15.20 10.85 -13.77
N PRO A 157 -14.45 9.84 -14.24
CA PRO A 157 -13.67 9.96 -15.47
C PRO A 157 -14.58 10.34 -16.64
N ARG A 158 -14.12 11.28 -17.45
CA ARG A 158 -14.76 11.69 -18.71
C ARG A 158 -13.77 11.49 -19.85
N GLY A 159 -14.23 11.08 -20.98
CA GLY A 159 -13.43 10.95 -22.19
C GLY A 159 -14.28 11.23 -23.42
N GLY A 160 -13.67 11.28 -24.62
CA GLY A 160 -14.36 11.54 -25.88
C GLY A 160 -15.51 10.59 -26.23
N ARG A 161 -15.69 9.51 -25.44
CA ARG A 161 -16.75 8.49 -25.61
C ARG A 161 -17.77 8.46 -24.49
N GLY A 162 -17.80 9.50 -23.62
CA GLY A 162 -18.74 9.58 -22.53
C GLY A 162 -18.11 9.58 -21.13
N THR A 163 -18.95 9.32 -20.15
CA THR A 163 -18.61 9.37 -18.71
C THR A 163 -18.56 7.95 -18.15
N SER A 164 -17.61 7.67 -17.26
CA SER A 164 -17.52 6.39 -16.57
C SER A 164 -18.81 6.05 -15.82
N ALA A 165 -19.20 4.76 -15.83
CA ALA A 165 -20.33 4.26 -15.03
C ALA A 165 -20.15 4.49 -13.52
N TRP A 166 -18.89 4.49 -13.04
CA TRP A 166 -18.58 4.61 -11.63
C TRP A 166 -17.83 5.91 -11.31
N PRO A 167 -18.19 6.63 -10.22
CA PRO A 167 -17.30 7.62 -9.64
C PRO A 167 -16.02 6.96 -9.14
N GLN A 168 -14.92 7.71 -9.06
CA GLN A 168 -13.63 7.17 -8.65
C GLN A 168 -12.97 8.03 -7.59
N VAL A 169 -12.29 7.35 -6.64
CA VAL A 169 -11.34 7.99 -5.73
C VAL A 169 -9.91 7.73 -6.20
N GLN A 170 -9.05 8.74 -6.07
CA GLN A 170 -7.62 8.63 -6.26
C GLN A 170 -6.97 8.31 -4.91
N VAL A 171 -6.30 7.18 -4.82
CA VAL A 171 -5.44 6.81 -3.67
C VAL A 171 -4.00 6.98 -4.11
N VAL A 172 -3.21 7.75 -3.36
CA VAL A 172 -1.75 7.82 -3.52
C VAL A 172 -1.13 7.23 -2.27
N ALA A 173 -0.14 6.36 -2.44
CA ALA A 173 0.50 5.64 -1.34
C ALA A 173 2.02 5.76 -1.38
N LEU A 174 2.62 5.78 -0.20
CA LEU A 174 4.04 5.61 0.04
C LEU A 174 4.26 4.19 0.54
N THR A 175 4.97 3.39 -0.21
CA THR A 175 5.15 1.95 0.02
C THR A 175 6.61 1.61 0.26
N GLU A 176 6.90 0.76 1.23
CA GLU A 176 8.21 0.16 1.43
C GLU A 176 8.40 -1.03 0.47
N CYS A 177 9.37 -0.96 -0.44
CA CYS A 177 9.51 -1.94 -1.52
C CYS A 177 9.81 -3.36 -1.01
N GLY A 178 10.62 -3.51 0.04
CA GLY A 178 11.05 -4.83 0.53
C GLY A 178 10.01 -5.60 1.36
N THR A 179 8.96 -4.93 1.84
CA THR A 179 7.92 -5.55 2.68
C THR A 179 6.51 -5.38 2.12
N HIS A 180 6.32 -4.52 1.12
CA HIS A 180 5.03 -4.06 0.62
C HIS A 180 4.19 -3.30 1.68
N ALA A 181 4.78 -2.87 2.79
CA ALA A 181 4.08 -2.08 3.77
C ALA A 181 3.69 -0.72 3.20
N VAL A 182 2.40 -0.38 3.23
CA VAL A 182 1.93 0.98 2.94
C VAL A 182 2.17 1.84 4.18
N CYS A 183 3.20 2.70 4.12
CA CYS A 183 3.66 3.49 5.27
C CYS A 183 2.89 4.79 5.45
N ASP A 184 2.40 5.38 4.36
CA ASP A 184 1.50 6.54 4.35
C ASP A 184 0.64 6.51 3.09
N ALA A 185 -0.55 7.07 3.18
CA ALA A 185 -1.47 7.21 2.06
C ALA A 185 -2.44 8.36 2.25
N GLY A 186 -3.01 8.80 1.14
CA GLY A 186 -4.11 9.74 1.15
C GLY A 186 -5.13 9.42 0.07
N VAL A 187 -6.32 9.99 0.22
CA VAL A 187 -7.47 9.77 -0.66
C VAL A 187 -7.98 11.11 -1.16
N TRP A 188 -8.13 11.23 -2.46
CA TRP A 188 -8.55 12.45 -3.15
C TRP A 188 -9.68 12.16 -4.15
N PRO A 189 -10.42 13.20 -4.59
CA PRO A 189 -11.32 13.09 -5.73
C PRO A 189 -10.55 12.65 -6.99
N HIS A 190 -11.27 12.00 -7.93
CA HIS A 190 -10.70 11.52 -9.20
C HIS A 190 -9.90 12.56 -9.98
N ALA A 191 -10.36 13.81 -9.99
CA ALA A 191 -9.74 14.91 -10.73
C ALA A 191 -8.45 15.44 -10.07
N ALA A 192 -8.16 15.06 -8.80
CA ALA A 192 -6.94 15.51 -8.15
C ALA A 192 -5.71 14.90 -8.79
N SER A 193 -4.69 15.73 -9.01
CA SER A 193 -3.41 15.24 -9.55
C SER A 193 -2.68 14.36 -8.54
N GLU A 194 -2.07 13.28 -9.01
CA GLU A 194 -1.19 12.41 -8.20
C GLU A 194 -0.03 13.18 -7.59
N HIS A 195 0.45 14.25 -8.25
CA HIS A 195 1.50 15.11 -7.72
C HIS A 195 1.10 15.80 -6.40
N VAL A 196 -0.18 16.20 -6.25
CA VAL A 196 -0.69 16.75 -4.98
C VAL A 196 -0.59 15.72 -3.87
N GLY A 197 -1.01 14.49 -4.17
CA GLY A 197 -0.88 13.36 -3.25
C GLY A 197 0.57 13.06 -2.89
N ALA A 198 1.43 12.91 -3.90
CA ALA A 198 2.86 12.62 -3.72
C ALA A 198 3.56 13.67 -2.84
N ARG A 199 3.34 14.97 -3.09
CA ARG A 199 3.88 16.04 -2.25
C ARG A 199 3.39 15.97 -0.81
N ARG A 200 2.11 15.65 -0.60
CA ARG A 200 1.53 15.51 0.74
C ARG A 200 2.16 14.37 1.52
N LEU A 201 2.51 13.27 0.87
CA LEU A 201 3.11 12.08 1.51
C LEU A 201 4.59 12.27 1.85
N LEU A 202 5.26 13.32 1.35
CA LEU A 202 6.62 13.65 1.77
C LEU A 202 6.73 13.94 3.28
N ARG A 203 5.60 14.19 3.98
CA ARG A 203 5.58 14.30 5.45
C ARG A 203 6.11 13.04 6.15
N SER A 204 6.02 11.89 5.50
CA SER A 204 6.45 10.59 6.02
C SER A 204 7.79 10.12 5.43
N VAL A 205 8.48 10.99 4.70
CA VAL A 205 9.79 10.73 4.10
C VAL A 205 10.83 11.60 4.80
N GLY A 206 11.99 11.04 5.07
CA GLY A 206 13.07 11.74 5.77
C GLY A 206 14.46 11.18 5.45
N PRO A 207 15.48 11.55 6.24
CA PRO A 207 16.84 11.04 6.07
C PRO A 207 16.89 9.51 6.07
N GLY A 208 17.80 8.93 5.29
CA GLY A 208 17.91 7.49 5.15
C GLY A 208 16.92 6.85 4.15
N ALA A 209 16.01 7.61 3.53
CA ALA A 209 15.13 7.15 2.47
C ALA A 209 15.75 7.36 1.07
N LEU A 210 15.56 6.39 0.19
CA LEU A 210 15.68 6.52 -1.25
C LEU A 210 14.27 6.41 -1.84
N LEU A 211 13.70 7.56 -2.20
CA LEU A 211 12.35 7.69 -2.70
C LEU A 211 12.32 7.45 -4.21
N THR A 212 11.50 6.52 -4.65
CA THR A 212 11.34 6.18 -6.07
C THR A 212 9.94 6.52 -6.58
N TRP A 213 9.84 6.87 -7.85
CA TRP A 213 8.58 7.10 -8.56
C TRP A 213 8.71 6.85 -10.06
N ASP A 214 7.58 6.69 -10.70
CA ASP A 214 7.50 6.49 -12.13
C ASP A 214 7.69 7.81 -12.93
N ARG A 215 7.68 7.70 -14.25
CA ARG A 215 7.82 8.85 -15.15
C ARG A 215 6.69 9.89 -14.98
N GLY A 216 5.48 9.43 -14.64
CA GLY A 216 4.29 10.28 -14.49
C GLY A 216 4.40 11.25 -13.31
N LEU A 217 5.02 10.82 -12.22
CA LEU A 217 5.20 11.61 -11.00
C LEU A 217 6.44 12.52 -11.03
N HIS A 218 7.27 12.47 -12.10
CA HIS A 218 8.46 13.31 -12.14
C HIS A 218 8.11 14.81 -12.20
N SER A 219 8.63 15.58 -11.25
CA SER A 219 8.61 17.04 -11.28
C SER A 219 9.81 17.63 -10.55
N PHE A 220 10.25 18.82 -10.95
CA PHE A 220 11.31 19.58 -10.26
C PHE A 220 10.96 19.76 -8.79
N ASP A 221 9.73 20.22 -8.51
CA ASP A 221 9.28 20.50 -7.15
C ASP A 221 9.24 19.25 -6.25
N LEU A 222 8.91 18.08 -6.79
CA LEU A 222 8.96 16.85 -6.01
C LEU A 222 10.40 16.49 -5.64
N VAL A 223 11.36 16.67 -6.57
CA VAL A 223 12.79 16.47 -6.32
C VAL A 223 13.29 17.41 -5.22
N VAL A 224 12.99 18.69 -5.33
CA VAL A 224 13.39 19.72 -4.35
C VAL A 224 12.78 19.43 -2.98
N ALA A 225 11.46 19.17 -2.93
CA ALA A 225 10.74 18.94 -1.70
C ALA A 225 11.19 17.65 -0.98
N ALA A 226 11.49 16.57 -1.71
CA ALA A 226 12.03 15.35 -1.12
C ALA A 226 13.44 15.56 -0.55
N ARG A 227 14.31 16.29 -1.27
CA ARG A 227 15.65 16.63 -0.78
C ARG A 227 15.63 17.55 0.44
N ALA A 228 14.71 18.50 0.48
CA ALA A 228 14.50 19.36 1.65
C ALA A 228 14.11 18.57 2.91
N ARG A 229 13.54 17.38 2.73
CA ARG A 229 13.26 16.43 3.82
C ARG A 229 14.47 15.53 4.20
N GLY A 230 15.63 15.74 3.57
CA GLY A 230 16.82 14.93 3.77
C GLY A 230 16.80 13.57 3.05
N ALA A 231 15.80 13.31 2.22
CA ALA A 231 15.70 12.08 1.46
C ALA A 231 16.50 12.14 0.15
N HIS A 232 16.97 10.98 -0.30
CA HIS A 232 17.45 10.81 -1.65
C HIS A 232 16.31 10.42 -2.59
N VAL A 233 16.49 10.72 -3.88
CA VAL A 233 15.50 10.44 -4.92
C VAL A 233 16.09 9.59 -6.03
N LEU A 234 15.25 8.75 -6.65
CA LEU A 234 15.58 7.95 -7.82
C LEU A 234 14.31 7.80 -8.68
N GLY A 235 14.19 8.59 -9.73
CA GLY A 235 12.98 8.64 -10.55
C GLY A 235 13.27 8.54 -12.04
N ARG A 236 12.30 8.00 -12.80
CA ARG A 236 12.40 7.97 -14.26
C ARG A 236 12.19 9.35 -14.84
N LEU A 237 13.12 9.80 -15.69
CA LEU A 237 13.08 11.09 -16.33
C LEU A 237 12.24 11.03 -17.61
N PRO A 238 11.20 11.89 -17.78
CA PRO A 238 10.46 12.00 -19.03
C PRO A 238 11.35 12.45 -20.21
N ALA A 239 11.05 11.99 -21.43
CA ALA A 239 11.85 12.34 -22.62
C ALA A 239 11.92 13.88 -22.86
N ARG A 240 10.83 14.59 -22.55
CA ARG A 240 10.75 16.04 -22.69
C ARG A 240 11.64 16.85 -21.75
N VAL A 241 12.11 16.23 -20.65
CA VAL A 241 12.99 16.89 -19.68
C VAL A 241 14.43 16.66 -20.11
N GLN A 242 15.13 17.73 -20.42
CA GLN A 242 16.53 17.75 -20.84
C GLN A 242 17.33 18.54 -19.81
N PRO A 243 17.95 17.89 -18.83
CA PRO A 243 18.79 18.57 -17.86
C PRO A 243 20.10 19.01 -18.54
N GLU A 244 20.66 20.11 -18.08
CA GLU A 244 21.97 20.61 -18.50
C GLU A 244 23.09 19.71 -17.99
N VAL A 245 23.92 19.17 -18.87
CA VAL A 245 25.07 18.35 -18.49
C VAL A 245 26.18 19.24 -17.95
N VAL A 246 26.59 19.01 -16.71
CA VAL A 246 27.69 19.73 -16.06
C VAL A 246 29.02 19.06 -16.38
N ARG A 247 29.07 17.73 -16.23
CA ARG A 247 30.27 16.92 -16.58
C ARG A 247 29.94 15.42 -16.57
N PRO A 248 30.70 14.62 -17.31
CA PRO A 248 30.65 13.16 -17.18
C PRO A 248 31.22 12.70 -15.84
N LEU A 249 30.83 11.50 -15.41
CA LEU A 249 31.32 10.81 -14.22
C LEU A 249 32.06 9.52 -14.65
N ARG A 250 32.97 9.03 -13.82
CA ARG A 250 33.84 7.89 -14.14
C ARG A 250 33.11 6.57 -14.43
N ASP A 251 31.90 6.43 -13.95
CA ASP A 251 31.05 5.23 -14.13
C ASP A 251 30.08 5.33 -15.32
N GLY A 252 30.31 6.25 -16.28
CA GLY A 252 29.51 6.44 -17.47
C GLY A 252 28.20 7.23 -17.23
N THR A 253 27.94 7.68 -16.01
CA THR A 253 26.81 8.56 -15.69
C THR A 253 27.22 10.04 -15.82
N GLN A 254 26.26 10.94 -15.71
CA GLN A 254 26.50 12.37 -15.88
C GLN A 254 26.04 13.16 -14.65
N LEU A 255 26.86 14.09 -14.20
CA LEU A 255 26.38 15.16 -13.29
C LEU A 255 25.61 16.17 -14.11
N VAL A 256 24.39 16.45 -13.70
CA VAL A 256 23.49 17.33 -14.44
C VAL A 256 22.88 18.40 -13.53
N ARG A 257 22.49 19.51 -14.12
CA ARG A 257 21.70 20.55 -13.47
C ARG A 257 20.26 20.45 -13.95
N LEU A 258 19.35 20.09 -13.04
CA LEU A 258 17.93 20.04 -13.29
C LEU A 258 17.33 21.40 -12.98
N ARG A 259 16.53 21.94 -13.91
CA ARG A 259 15.83 23.20 -13.76
C ARG A 259 14.31 23.00 -13.81
N PRO A 260 13.49 23.88 -13.23
CA PRO A 260 12.03 23.85 -13.39
C PRO A 260 11.65 24.11 -14.86
N GLY A 261 10.52 23.54 -15.28
CA GLY A 261 9.97 23.79 -16.62
C GLY A 261 9.39 25.20 -16.79
N ASP A 262 9.07 25.88 -15.69
CA ASP A 262 8.57 27.24 -15.70
C ASP A 262 9.71 28.24 -15.95
N ARG A 263 9.58 29.01 -17.04
CA ARG A 263 10.57 30.04 -17.45
C ARG A 263 10.78 31.12 -16.40
N ARG A 264 9.77 31.44 -15.58
CA ARG A 264 9.86 32.43 -14.51
C ARG A 264 10.78 32.01 -13.38
N ARG A 265 11.03 30.71 -13.25
CA ARG A 265 11.87 30.13 -12.21
C ARG A 265 13.23 29.62 -12.73
N ARG A 266 13.73 30.15 -13.84
CA ARG A 266 15.00 29.72 -14.48
C ARG A 266 16.23 29.81 -13.59
N GLY A 267 16.22 30.71 -12.59
CA GLY A 267 17.28 30.82 -11.60
C GLY A 267 17.39 29.64 -10.66
N GLU A 268 16.31 28.90 -10.48
CA GLU A 268 16.30 27.72 -9.61
C GLU A 268 16.94 26.54 -10.32
N ALA A 269 17.82 25.83 -9.63
CA ALA A 269 18.44 24.62 -10.14
C ALA A 269 18.86 23.68 -9.01
N VAL A 270 18.88 22.38 -9.29
CA VAL A 270 19.43 21.37 -8.38
C VAL A 270 20.41 20.49 -9.13
N LEU A 271 21.52 20.15 -8.48
CA LEU A 271 22.43 19.13 -8.99
C LEU A 271 21.82 17.76 -8.77
N ALA A 272 21.90 16.95 -9.83
CA ALA A 272 21.46 15.58 -9.85
C ALA A 272 22.43 14.73 -10.70
N ARG A 273 22.28 13.44 -10.61
CA ARG A 273 23.02 12.48 -11.44
C ARG A 273 22.06 11.81 -12.40
N LEU A 274 22.38 11.83 -13.68
CA LEU A 274 21.65 11.22 -14.78
C LEU A 274 22.29 9.89 -15.12
N LEU A 275 21.47 8.84 -15.16
CA LEU A 275 21.84 7.50 -15.62
C LEU A 275 21.09 7.25 -16.94
N ALA A 276 21.82 7.01 -18.01
CA ALA A 276 21.28 6.55 -19.29
C ALA A 276 21.66 5.09 -19.50
N TYR A 277 20.70 4.24 -19.85
CA TYR A 277 20.95 2.81 -20.08
C TYR A 277 19.95 2.23 -21.08
N THR A 278 20.30 1.10 -21.65
CA THR A 278 19.45 0.25 -22.49
C THR A 278 19.37 -1.15 -21.88
N LEU A 279 18.38 -1.93 -22.30
CA LEU A 279 18.26 -3.35 -21.96
C LEU A 279 18.64 -4.19 -23.17
N ASP A 280 19.67 -5.00 -23.03
CA ASP A 280 20.18 -5.89 -24.07
C ASP A 280 19.61 -7.31 -23.91
N ASP A 281 18.29 -7.40 -23.96
CA ASP A 281 17.54 -8.65 -23.94
C ASP A 281 16.28 -8.48 -24.82
N PRO A 282 16.20 -9.10 -25.99
CA PRO A 282 15.09 -8.93 -26.94
C PRO A 282 13.71 -9.27 -26.34
N ALA A 283 13.67 -10.17 -25.36
CA ALA A 283 12.43 -10.57 -24.70
C ALA A 283 11.92 -9.54 -23.70
N ARG A 284 12.73 -8.57 -23.31
CA ARG A 284 12.30 -7.56 -22.34
C ARG A 284 11.60 -6.39 -23.02
N PRO A 285 10.46 -5.95 -22.47
CA PRO A 285 9.85 -4.69 -22.89
C PRO A 285 10.85 -3.54 -22.80
N GLY A 286 10.99 -2.77 -23.89
CA GLY A 286 11.98 -1.68 -23.94
C GLY A 286 13.40 -2.14 -24.32
N HIS A 287 13.57 -3.34 -24.89
CA HIS A 287 14.83 -3.75 -25.52
C HIS A 287 15.36 -2.65 -26.43
N ARG A 288 16.64 -2.31 -26.29
CA ARG A 288 17.36 -1.23 -26.99
C ARG A 288 16.76 0.18 -26.87
N GLN A 289 15.65 0.37 -26.12
CA GLN A 289 15.14 1.70 -25.85
C GLN A 289 16.00 2.40 -24.81
N ALA A 290 16.25 3.68 -25.03
CA ALA A 290 16.96 4.51 -24.05
C ALA A 290 16.07 4.74 -22.81
N HIS A 291 16.59 4.36 -21.65
CA HIS A 291 15.99 4.62 -20.35
C HIS A 291 16.84 5.66 -19.63
N ARG A 292 16.19 6.63 -18.98
CA ARG A 292 16.86 7.67 -18.22
C ARG A 292 16.34 7.72 -16.80
N LEU A 293 17.23 7.65 -15.83
CA LEU A 293 16.94 7.83 -14.40
C LEU A 293 17.66 9.06 -13.89
N LEU A 294 17.03 9.77 -12.98
CA LEU A 294 17.59 10.89 -12.25
C LEU A 294 17.68 10.52 -10.77
N THR A 295 18.84 10.81 -10.15
CA THR A 295 19.03 10.60 -8.72
C THR A 295 19.76 11.76 -8.05
N SER A 296 19.50 11.97 -6.77
CA SER A 296 20.26 12.89 -5.92
C SER A 296 21.50 12.24 -5.28
N LEU A 297 21.77 10.95 -5.53
CA LEU A 297 22.99 10.27 -5.10
C LEU A 297 24.12 10.56 -6.10
N LEU A 298 24.84 11.65 -5.86
CA LEU A 298 25.79 12.21 -6.81
C LEU A 298 27.11 11.42 -6.91
N ASN A 299 27.50 10.72 -5.84
CA ASN A 299 28.81 10.03 -5.79
C ASN A 299 28.67 8.58 -6.27
N PRO A 300 29.28 8.21 -7.43
CA PRO A 300 29.27 6.85 -7.96
C PRO A 300 29.88 5.79 -7.03
N ARG A 301 30.86 6.16 -6.20
CA ARG A 301 31.47 5.24 -5.23
C ARG A 301 30.51 4.81 -4.11
N ARG A 302 29.53 5.69 -3.76
CA ARG A 302 28.52 5.39 -2.74
C ARG A 302 27.32 4.63 -3.29
N ALA A 303 26.99 4.86 -4.58
CA ALA A 303 25.88 4.20 -5.25
C ALA A 303 26.24 4.03 -6.74
N GLY A 304 26.68 2.85 -7.12
CA GLY A 304 27.03 2.51 -8.51
C GLY A 304 25.80 2.53 -9.43
N ALA A 305 26.01 2.83 -10.71
CA ALA A 305 24.94 2.96 -11.70
C ALA A 305 24.06 1.71 -11.81
N ALA A 306 24.68 0.53 -11.94
CA ALA A 306 23.94 -0.74 -12.03
C ALA A 306 23.09 -1.02 -10.79
N ALA A 307 23.61 -0.73 -9.58
CA ALA A 307 22.87 -0.91 -8.33
C ALA A 307 21.65 0.02 -8.24
N LEU A 308 21.77 1.28 -8.70
CA LEU A 308 20.66 2.23 -8.79
C LEU A 308 19.61 1.79 -9.80
N ILE A 309 20.01 1.26 -10.96
CA ILE A 309 19.08 0.76 -11.97
C ILE A 309 18.31 -0.45 -11.43
N VAL A 310 18.98 -1.37 -10.74
CA VAL A 310 18.32 -2.51 -10.07
C VAL A 310 17.38 -2.04 -8.95
N ALA A 311 17.82 -1.07 -8.11
CA ALA A 311 16.96 -0.50 -7.07
C ALA A 311 15.73 0.22 -7.65
N TYR A 312 15.87 0.91 -8.79
CA TYR A 312 14.72 1.49 -9.48
C TYR A 312 13.75 0.42 -9.97
N HIS A 313 14.25 -0.73 -10.40
CA HIS A 313 13.38 -1.85 -10.80
C HIS A 313 12.50 -2.35 -9.64
N ALA A 314 13.01 -2.27 -8.39
CA ALA A 314 12.21 -2.60 -7.20
C ALA A 314 11.01 -1.66 -6.96
N ARG A 315 10.92 -0.49 -7.64
CA ARG A 315 9.71 0.35 -7.65
C ARG A 315 8.46 -0.42 -8.10
N TRP A 316 8.64 -1.42 -8.98
CA TRP A 316 7.55 -2.29 -9.45
C TRP A 316 6.80 -2.99 -8.30
N GLU A 317 7.44 -3.13 -7.14
CA GLU A 317 6.80 -3.70 -5.95
C GLU A 317 5.59 -2.86 -5.49
N ALA A 318 5.57 -1.53 -5.73
CA ALA A 318 4.42 -0.70 -5.43
C ALA A 318 3.19 -1.03 -6.31
N GLU A 319 3.41 -1.40 -7.58
CA GLU A 319 2.32 -1.84 -8.47
C GLU A 319 1.72 -3.16 -7.95
N LEU A 320 2.54 -4.07 -7.40
CA LEU A 320 2.08 -5.31 -6.78
C LEU A 320 1.28 -5.06 -5.49
N VAL A 321 1.63 -4.03 -4.71
CA VAL A 321 0.83 -3.62 -3.55
C VAL A 321 -0.59 -3.23 -3.97
N PHE A 322 -0.73 -2.48 -5.06
CA PHE A 322 -2.06 -2.14 -5.57
C PHE A 322 -2.81 -3.33 -6.18
N ASP A 323 -2.09 -4.33 -6.69
CA ASP A 323 -2.71 -5.59 -7.10
C ASP A 323 -3.21 -6.39 -5.88
N GLU A 324 -2.42 -6.47 -4.81
CA GLU A 324 -2.84 -7.06 -3.54
C GLU A 324 -4.10 -6.40 -2.99
N LEU A 325 -4.11 -5.07 -2.93
CA LEU A 325 -5.24 -4.28 -2.44
C LEU A 325 -6.50 -4.44 -3.31
N GLY A 326 -6.34 -4.52 -4.63
CA GLY A 326 -7.46 -4.44 -5.59
C GLY A 326 -7.94 -5.78 -6.14
N THR A 327 -7.13 -6.85 -6.02
CA THR A 327 -7.40 -8.14 -6.66
C THR A 327 -7.36 -9.30 -5.68
N HIS A 328 -6.41 -9.27 -4.73
CA HIS A 328 -6.22 -10.37 -3.80
C HIS A 328 -6.95 -10.18 -2.46
N GLN A 329 -6.93 -8.98 -1.91
CA GLN A 329 -7.59 -8.69 -0.63
C GLN A 329 -9.11 -8.54 -0.77
N ARG A 330 -9.57 -8.03 -1.90
CA ARG A 330 -10.97 -7.82 -2.25
C ARG A 330 -11.25 -8.23 -3.70
N PRO A 331 -12.51 -8.56 -4.06
CA PRO A 331 -12.86 -8.76 -5.46
C PRO A 331 -12.68 -7.45 -6.27
N PRO A 332 -12.40 -7.54 -7.59
CA PRO A 332 -12.20 -6.37 -8.46
C PRO A 332 -13.55 -5.69 -8.82
N THR A 333 -14.31 -5.36 -7.81
CA THR A 333 -15.61 -4.67 -7.91
C THR A 333 -15.50 -3.27 -7.30
N PRO A 334 -16.43 -2.34 -7.53
CA PRO A 334 -16.48 -1.09 -6.79
C PRO A 334 -16.48 -1.32 -5.27
N LEU A 335 -16.03 -0.33 -4.50
CA LEU A 335 -16.14 -0.33 -3.04
C LEU A 335 -17.60 -0.52 -2.63
N ARG A 336 -17.85 -0.94 -1.39
CA ARG A 336 -19.21 -1.25 -0.93
C ARG A 336 -19.98 -0.05 -0.35
N SER A 337 -19.25 1.00 0.02
CA SER A 337 -19.78 2.13 0.79
C SER A 337 -20.49 3.16 -0.10
N ARG A 338 -21.75 3.43 0.17
CA ARG A 338 -22.64 4.28 -0.63
C ARG A 338 -22.56 5.78 -0.27
N THR A 339 -21.75 6.15 0.72
CA THR A 339 -21.56 7.54 1.15
C THR A 339 -20.09 7.92 1.11
N PRO A 340 -19.73 9.19 0.86
CA PRO A 340 -18.34 9.63 0.82
C PRO A 340 -17.56 9.32 2.10
N VAL A 341 -18.14 9.56 3.26
CA VAL A 341 -17.53 9.22 4.56
C VAL A 341 -17.30 7.72 4.67
N GLY A 342 -18.29 6.91 4.27
CA GLY A 342 -18.16 5.45 4.25
C GLY A 342 -17.07 4.95 3.30
N VAL A 343 -16.90 5.58 2.13
CA VAL A 343 -15.83 5.29 1.17
C VAL A 343 -14.47 5.56 1.80
N LEU A 344 -14.27 6.71 2.45
CA LEU A 344 -13.02 7.02 3.14
C LEU A 344 -12.72 6.00 4.25
N GLN A 345 -13.73 5.62 5.03
CA GLN A 345 -13.59 4.57 6.05
C GLN A 345 -13.16 3.23 5.44
N GLU A 346 -13.77 2.86 4.33
CA GLU A 346 -13.48 1.60 3.64
C GLU A 346 -12.06 1.60 3.08
N VAL A 347 -11.61 2.69 2.47
CA VAL A 347 -10.23 2.80 1.95
C VAL A 347 -9.21 2.74 3.08
N TYR A 348 -9.37 3.50 4.17
CA TYR A 348 -8.43 3.42 5.29
C TYR A 348 -8.51 2.07 6.02
N GLY A 349 -9.69 1.47 6.11
CA GLY A 349 -9.86 0.11 6.61
C GLY A 349 -9.17 -0.94 5.74
N LEU A 350 -9.22 -0.77 4.40
CA LEU A 350 -8.52 -1.62 3.42
C LEU A 350 -6.99 -1.52 3.60
N LEU A 351 -6.47 -0.31 3.71
CA LEU A 351 -5.04 -0.05 3.91
C LEU A 351 -4.55 -0.61 5.26
N LEU A 352 -5.31 -0.43 6.35
CA LEU A 352 -5.00 -0.99 7.66
C LEU A 352 -5.01 -2.52 7.64
N ALA A 353 -6.02 -3.13 7.01
CA ALA A 353 -6.11 -4.57 6.87
C ALA A 353 -4.94 -5.15 6.06
N HIS A 354 -4.55 -4.49 4.96
CA HIS A 354 -3.38 -4.83 4.17
C HIS A 354 -2.11 -4.75 5.02
N TYR A 355 -1.93 -3.65 5.73
CA TYR A 355 -0.75 -3.44 6.59
C TYR A 355 -0.63 -4.53 7.67
N VAL A 356 -1.74 -4.94 8.27
CA VAL A 356 -1.75 -6.06 9.24
C VAL A 356 -1.23 -7.35 8.61
N VAL A 357 -1.73 -7.72 7.43
CA VAL A 357 -1.27 -8.92 6.74
C VAL A 357 0.23 -8.83 6.44
N ARG A 358 0.69 -7.68 5.93
CA ARG A 358 2.11 -7.47 5.63
C ARG A 358 3.00 -7.43 6.86
N ALA A 359 2.52 -6.91 7.99
CA ALA A 359 3.25 -6.95 9.26
C ALA A 359 3.42 -8.38 9.79
N VAL A 360 2.38 -9.22 9.69
CA VAL A 360 2.48 -10.64 10.06
C VAL A 360 3.42 -11.39 9.11
N MET A 361 3.37 -11.12 7.79
CA MET A 361 4.30 -11.69 6.81
C MET A 361 5.75 -11.27 7.08
N ALA A 362 5.98 -10.00 7.42
CA ALA A 362 7.32 -9.52 7.76
C ALA A 362 7.85 -10.17 9.05
N ALA A 363 6.99 -10.32 10.06
CA ALA A 363 7.31 -11.03 11.28
C ALA A 363 7.63 -12.53 11.01
N ALA A 364 6.85 -13.18 10.14
CA ALA A 364 7.11 -14.56 9.74
C ALA A 364 8.45 -14.70 9.00
N ALA A 365 8.71 -13.84 8.01
CA ALA A 365 9.97 -13.86 7.28
C ALA A 365 11.19 -13.66 8.19
N ALA A 366 11.06 -12.87 9.26
CA ALA A 366 12.12 -12.66 10.25
C ALA A 366 12.40 -13.90 11.13
N THR A 367 11.48 -14.87 11.19
CA THR A 367 11.70 -16.15 11.91
C THR A 367 12.30 -17.25 11.02
N ALA A 368 12.46 -17.00 9.73
CA ALA A 368 13.01 -17.99 8.81
C ALA A 368 14.47 -18.32 9.17
N PRO A 369 14.90 -19.59 9.06
CA PRO A 369 16.26 -20.00 9.40
C PRO A 369 17.33 -19.41 8.47
N ALA A 370 16.94 -19.01 7.27
CA ALA A 370 17.79 -18.30 6.31
C ALA A 370 17.14 -16.98 5.89
N PRO A 371 17.91 -15.97 5.44
CA PRO A 371 17.36 -14.68 5.02
C PRO A 371 16.26 -14.82 3.97
N LEU A 372 15.04 -14.54 4.36
CA LEU A 372 13.85 -14.66 3.51
C LEU A 372 13.22 -13.28 3.29
N PRO A 373 13.17 -12.76 2.04
CA PRO A 373 12.43 -11.54 1.77
C PRO A 373 10.93 -11.71 2.07
N PRO A 374 10.28 -10.80 2.81
CA PRO A 374 8.84 -10.88 3.07
C PRO A 374 7.99 -10.95 1.79
N THR A 375 8.48 -10.42 0.69
CA THR A 375 7.85 -10.48 -0.64
C THR A 375 7.89 -11.87 -1.28
N ARG A 376 8.63 -12.83 -0.70
CA ARG A 376 8.64 -14.25 -1.09
C ARG A 376 7.54 -15.07 -0.42
N LEU A 377 6.80 -14.51 0.52
CA LEU A 377 5.58 -15.12 1.06
C LEU A 377 4.38 -14.77 0.17
N SER A 378 3.45 -15.70 0.00
CA SER A 378 2.23 -15.47 -0.77
C SER A 378 1.27 -14.60 0.03
N PHE A 379 0.92 -13.41 -0.48
CA PHE A 379 -0.07 -12.53 0.17
C PHE A 379 -1.42 -13.22 0.34
N LEU A 380 -1.91 -13.89 -0.70
CA LEU A 380 -3.22 -14.56 -0.66
C LEU A 380 -3.23 -15.74 0.31
N ALA A 381 -2.18 -16.57 0.31
CA ALA A 381 -2.06 -17.66 1.28
C ALA A 381 -1.97 -17.13 2.71
N SER A 382 -1.14 -16.11 2.94
CA SER A 382 -1.01 -15.45 4.24
C SER A 382 -2.32 -14.87 4.75
N LEU A 383 -3.07 -14.17 3.88
CA LEU A 383 -4.38 -13.64 4.21
C LEU A 383 -5.37 -14.75 4.61
N ARG A 384 -5.35 -15.90 3.91
CA ARG A 384 -6.21 -17.05 4.22
C ARG A 384 -5.83 -17.68 5.56
N LEU A 385 -4.54 -17.93 5.82
CA LEU A 385 -4.06 -18.48 7.09
C LEU A 385 -4.39 -17.55 8.27
N ILE A 386 -4.16 -16.26 8.11
CA ILE A 386 -4.54 -15.26 9.13
C ILE A 386 -6.04 -15.31 9.40
N ARG A 387 -6.90 -15.37 8.37
CA ARG A 387 -8.35 -15.47 8.53
C ARG A 387 -8.78 -16.73 9.26
N LEU A 388 -8.08 -17.85 9.08
CA LEU A 388 -8.33 -19.11 9.79
C LEU A 388 -7.87 -19.03 11.24
N ALA A 389 -6.69 -18.47 11.50
CA ALA A 389 -6.12 -18.36 12.83
C ALA A 389 -6.86 -17.35 13.74
N LEU A 390 -7.46 -16.29 13.18
CA LEU A 390 -8.12 -15.25 13.98
C LEU A 390 -9.21 -15.77 14.94
N PRO A 391 -10.18 -16.60 14.52
CA PRO A 391 -11.18 -17.15 15.44
C PRO A 391 -10.60 -18.08 16.50
N GLU A 392 -9.54 -18.77 16.19
CA GLU A 392 -8.84 -19.66 17.11
C GLU A 392 -8.09 -18.86 18.17
N LEU A 393 -7.32 -17.86 17.77
CA LEU A 393 -6.64 -16.92 18.67
C LEU A 393 -7.62 -16.22 19.63
N GLN A 394 -8.81 -15.87 19.15
CA GLN A 394 -9.84 -15.25 20.00
C GLN A 394 -10.38 -16.20 21.07
N ARG A 395 -10.52 -17.50 20.77
CA ARG A 395 -11.01 -18.52 21.69
C ARG A 395 -9.96 -19.06 22.63
N THR A 396 -8.69 -18.92 22.27
CA THR A 396 -7.55 -19.42 23.02
C THR A 396 -7.28 -18.56 24.25
N ALA A 397 -6.98 -19.20 25.37
CA ALA A 397 -6.59 -18.52 26.61
C ALA A 397 -5.37 -17.60 26.39
N PRO A 398 -5.30 -16.43 27.01
CA PRO A 398 -4.21 -15.45 26.81
C PRO A 398 -2.81 -16.05 26.91
N ALA A 399 -2.56 -16.95 27.86
CA ALA A 399 -1.27 -17.60 28.07
C ALA A 399 -0.83 -18.51 26.87
N ALA A 400 -1.78 -19.12 26.15
CA ALA A 400 -1.49 -20.01 25.02
C ALA A 400 -1.41 -19.29 23.65
N ARG A 401 -1.89 -18.05 23.55
CA ARG A 401 -1.90 -17.27 22.30
C ARG A 401 -0.51 -17.04 21.69
N PRO A 402 0.56 -16.78 22.46
CA PRO A 402 1.91 -16.66 21.91
C PRO A 402 2.40 -17.91 21.18
N ARG A 403 2.03 -19.11 21.68
CA ARG A 403 2.35 -20.40 21.02
C ARG A 403 1.62 -20.51 19.69
N LEU A 404 0.32 -20.24 19.66
CA LEU A 404 -0.49 -20.29 18.44
C LEU A 404 -0.02 -19.26 17.40
N TYR A 405 0.36 -18.07 17.85
CA TYR A 405 0.92 -17.05 16.95
C TYR A 405 2.26 -17.52 16.34
N ARG A 406 3.17 -18.12 17.12
CA ARG A 406 4.42 -18.70 16.58
C ARG A 406 4.15 -19.80 15.56
N GLN A 407 3.15 -20.65 15.81
CA GLN A 407 2.71 -21.66 14.85
C GLN A 407 2.24 -21.03 13.55
N LEU A 408 1.40 -20.01 13.60
CA LEU A 408 0.97 -19.25 12.40
C LEU A 408 2.17 -18.69 11.62
N LEU A 409 3.17 -18.12 12.31
CA LEU A 409 4.38 -17.64 11.63
C LEU A 409 5.16 -18.76 10.94
N ALA A 410 5.28 -19.93 11.58
CA ALA A 410 5.94 -21.11 11.02
C ALA A 410 5.20 -21.62 9.77
N GLU A 411 3.87 -21.69 9.81
CA GLU A 411 3.04 -22.08 8.66
C GLU A 411 3.21 -21.13 7.46
N LEU A 412 3.34 -19.82 7.71
CA LEU A 412 3.58 -18.84 6.66
C LEU A 412 4.95 -19.03 5.98
N VAL A 413 5.96 -19.44 6.73
CA VAL A 413 7.33 -19.65 6.22
C VAL A 413 7.48 -21.00 5.52
N ALA A 414 6.65 -21.98 5.84
CA ALA A 414 6.78 -23.36 5.35
C ALA A 414 6.68 -23.50 3.81
N ALA A 415 5.98 -22.56 3.14
CA ALA A 415 5.77 -22.61 1.69
C ALA A 415 6.11 -21.25 1.02
N PRO A 416 7.39 -20.86 0.94
CA PRO A 416 7.77 -19.64 0.26
C PRO A 416 7.50 -19.76 -1.25
N LEU A 417 7.11 -18.66 -1.87
CA LEU A 417 6.97 -18.58 -3.31
C LEU A 417 8.30 -18.97 -3.99
N PRO A 418 8.28 -19.67 -5.11
CA PRO A 418 9.51 -19.92 -5.87
C PRO A 418 10.14 -18.59 -6.31
N PRO A 419 11.46 -18.55 -6.61
CA PRO A 419 12.09 -17.38 -7.19
C PRO A 419 11.28 -16.87 -8.38
N ARG A 420 11.13 -15.55 -8.48
CA ARG A 420 10.42 -14.96 -9.61
C ARG A 420 11.09 -15.41 -10.90
N ARG A 421 10.33 -16.09 -11.76
CA ARG A 421 10.80 -16.45 -13.09
C ARG A 421 10.99 -15.16 -13.88
N ASN A 422 12.08 -15.07 -14.66
CA ASN A 422 12.32 -13.95 -15.58
C ASN A 422 11.33 -13.98 -16.77
N ARG A 423 10.03 -14.07 -16.49
CA ARG A 423 8.99 -14.07 -17.52
C ARG A 423 8.62 -12.65 -17.87
N CYS A 424 8.66 -12.33 -19.14
CA CYS A 424 8.09 -11.11 -19.69
C CYS A 424 6.87 -11.48 -20.53
N TYR A 425 5.77 -10.79 -20.27
CA TYR A 425 4.58 -10.90 -21.12
C TYR A 425 4.38 -9.56 -21.82
N PRO A 426 4.14 -9.57 -23.15
CA PRO A 426 3.84 -8.35 -23.85
C PRO A 426 2.55 -7.74 -23.27
N ARG A 427 2.52 -6.42 -23.21
CA ARG A 427 1.30 -5.72 -22.79
C ARG A 427 0.21 -5.98 -23.83
N VAL A 428 -0.96 -6.44 -23.37
CA VAL A 428 -2.15 -6.53 -24.22
C VAL A 428 -2.52 -5.14 -24.73
N VAL A 429 -2.76 -5.04 -26.02
CA VAL A 429 -3.24 -3.79 -26.63
C VAL A 429 -4.75 -3.74 -26.46
N LYS A 430 -5.25 -2.70 -25.79
CA LYS A 430 -6.70 -2.45 -25.75
C LYS A 430 -7.17 -1.96 -27.12
N GLN A 431 -8.06 -2.71 -27.73
CA GLN A 431 -8.76 -2.22 -28.93
C GLN A 431 -9.71 -1.08 -28.56
N LYS A 432 -9.81 -0.09 -29.45
CA LYS A 432 -10.59 1.13 -29.24
C LYS A 432 -12.09 0.93 -28.94
N MET A 433 -12.66 -0.23 -29.24
CA MET A 433 -14.08 -0.54 -29.10
C MET A 433 -14.39 -1.72 -28.17
N SER A 434 -13.40 -2.32 -27.54
CA SER A 434 -13.57 -3.51 -26.70
C SER A 434 -13.05 -3.28 -25.27
N ASN A 435 -13.78 -3.79 -24.28
CA ASN A 435 -13.32 -3.90 -22.90
C ASN A 435 -12.29 -5.03 -22.72
N PHE A 436 -12.10 -5.86 -23.74
CA PHE A 436 -11.19 -7.00 -23.72
C PHE A 436 -9.82 -6.63 -24.28
N GLY A 437 -8.76 -7.06 -23.61
CA GLY A 437 -7.41 -7.03 -24.16
C GLY A 437 -7.25 -8.15 -25.18
N VAL A 438 -6.70 -7.86 -26.36
CA VAL A 438 -6.50 -8.83 -27.44
C VAL A 438 -5.04 -9.27 -27.44
N LYS A 439 -4.80 -10.60 -27.53
CA LYS A 439 -3.49 -11.18 -27.84
C LYS A 439 -3.35 -11.31 -29.34
N ARG A 440 -2.29 -10.75 -29.87
CA ARG A 440 -1.90 -10.95 -31.29
C ARG A 440 -1.15 -12.28 -31.47
N PRO A 441 -1.00 -12.81 -32.66
CA PRO A 441 -0.27 -14.06 -32.91
C PRO A 441 1.14 -14.07 -32.36
N GLU A 442 1.88 -12.95 -32.46
CA GLU A 442 3.22 -12.79 -31.90
C GLU A 442 3.27 -12.93 -30.39
N HIS A 443 2.19 -12.63 -29.67
CA HIS A 443 2.12 -12.78 -28.21
C HIS A 443 2.11 -14.24 -27.76
N ARG A 444 1.75 -15.19 -28.61
CA ARG A 444 1.75 -16.63 -28.31
C ARG A 444 3.17 -17.20 -28.29
N ARG A 445 4.07 -16.60 -29.07
CA ARG A 445 5.47 -17.01 -29.25
C ARG A 445 6.44 -16.00 -28.66
N TRP A 446 5.99 -15.19 -27.69
CA TRP A 446 6.83 -14.17 -27.09
C TRP A 446 8.06 -14.81 -26.45
N PRO A 447 9.29 -14.41 -26.86
CA PRO A 447 10.49 -15.01 -26.34
C PRO A 447 10.63 -14.72 -24.84
N GLN A 448 11.19 -15.68 -24.12
CA GLN A 448 11.47 -15.49 -22.70
C GLN A 448 12.84 -14.83 -22.50
N PRO A 449 13.03 -14.01 -21.44
CA PRO A 449 14.32 -13.43 -21.14
C PRO A 449 15.42 -14.48 -20.99
N THR A 450 16.54 -14.26 -21.65
CA THR A 450 17.72 -15.14 -21.63
C THR A 450 18.73 -14.71 -20.57
N LYS A 451 18.64 -13.45 -20.11
CA LYS A 451 19.55 -12.87 -19.10
C LYS A 451 18.80 -12.45 -17.85
N ALA A 452 19.43 -12.52 -16.69
CA ALA A 452 18.90 -11.85 -15.51
C ALA A 452 18.79 -10.34 -15.77
N PHE A 453 17.91 -9.64 -15.06
CA PHE A 453 17.69 -8.20 -15.32
C PHE A 453 18.99 -7.40 -15.16
N ARG A 454 19.78 -7.70 -14.12
CA ARG A 454 21.06 -7.04 -13.84
C ARG A 454 22.06 -7.20 -15.00
N ASP A 455 22.10 -8.39 -15.61
CA ASP A 455 23.07 -8.73 -16.67
C ASP A 455 22.66 -8.18 -18.05
N ALA A 456 21.40 -7.77 -18.20
CA ALA A 456 20.88 -7.13 -19.40
C ALA A 456 21.15 -5.61 -19.45
N ILE A 457 21.61 -5.01 -18.34
CA ILE A 457 21.86 -3.56 -18.25
C ILE A 457 23.14 -3.21 -19.01
N LYS A 458 23.03 -2.30 -19.97
CA LYS A 458 24.17 -1.64 -20.64
C LYS A 458 24.07 -0.14 -20.42
N LEU A 459 25.10 0.45 -19.83
CA LEU A 459 25.22 1.90 -19.73
C LEU A 459 25.47 2.50 -21.12
N ALA A 460 24.81 3.59 -21.42
CA ALA A 460 25.11 4.36 -22.62
C ALA A 460 26.47 5.03 -22.44
N LYS A 461 27.33 4.90 -23.45
CA LYS A 461 28.63 5.61 -23.52
C LYS A 461 28.42 7.07 -23.81
#